data_6ae196bb1bf0075a5b10c70c58f6048c
#
_entry.id   6ae196bb1bf0075a5b10c70c58f6048c
#
_cell.length_a   1.000
_cell.length_b   1.000
_cell.length_c   1.000
_cell.angle_alpha   90.00
_cell.angle_beta   90.00
_cell.angle_gamma   90.00
#
_symmetry.space_group_name_H-M   'P 1'
#
loop_
_entity.id
_entity.type
_entity.pdbx_description
1 polymer ?
#
loop_
_entity_poly.entity_id
_entity_poly.type
_entity_poly.pdbx_seq_one_letter_code
_entity_poly.pdbx_strand_id
1 'polypeptide(L)'
;MWFYKNFENMIHNLAFIDDEGNIKFVDMAGYFFDELSYESIQKSEEMLVKNGFARIDDRYKKVFGEPGEIKFQSHPSQHRVYSSGEYWSE
;
A
#
# COMPACT_ATOMS: atom_id res chain seq x y z
N MET A 1 -6.73 6.84 3.71
CA MET A 1 -7.38 6.17 2.56
C MET A 1 -6.58 4.92 2.22
N TRP A 2 -7.23 3.78 2.24
CA TRP A 2 -6.57 2.49 2.10
C TRP A 2 -6.82 1.86 0.74
N PHE A 3 -5.79 1.19 0.20
CA PHE A 3 -5.81 0.43 -1.05
C PHE A 3 -5.18 -0.93 -0.82
N TYR A 4 -5.44 -1.87 -1.73
CA TYR A 4 -4.83 -3.19 -1.68
C TYR A 4 -4.51 -3.69 -3.09
N LYS A 5 -3.55 -4.62 -3.16
CA LYS A 5 -3.21 -5.30 -4.41
C LYS A 5 -3.03 -6.79 -4.12
N ASN A 6 -3.76 -7.63 -4.85
CA ASN A 6 -3.64 -9.08 -4.75
C ASN A 6 -2.57 -9.59 -5.70
N PHE A 7 -1.88 -10.62 -5.25
CA PHE A 7 -0.94 -11.38 -6.06
C PHE A 7 -1.47 -12.79 -6.25
N GLU A 8 -0.95 -13.52 -7.25
CA GLU A 8 -1.44 -14.83 -7.66
C GLU A 8 -1.44 -15.88 -6.53
N ASN A 9 -0.54 -15.78 -5.59
CA ASN A 9 -0.43 -16.72 -4.47
C ASN A 9 -1.14 -16.24 -3.21
N MET A 10 -2.13 -15.39 -3.37
CA MET A 10 -3.00 -14.89 -2.29
C MET A 10 -2.31 -13.97 -1.27
N ILE A 11 -1.05 -13.66 -1.47
CA ILE A 11 -0.37 -12.64 -0.68
C ILE A 11 -0.78 -11.29 -1.25
N HIS A 12 -1.22 -10.38 -0.40
CA HIS A 12 -1.52 -9.04 -0.87
C HIS A 12 -0.83 -7.98 -0.02
N ASN A 13 -0.59 -6.84 -0.64
CA ASN A 13 -0.03 -5.68 0.02
C ASN A 13 -1.11 -4.63 0.20
N LEU A 14 -0.98 -3.87 1.27
CA LEU A 14 -1.85 -2.74 1.55
C LEU A 14 -1.08 -1.44 1.30
N ALA A 15 -1.80 -0.39 0.96
CA ALA A 15 -1.23 0.93 0.79
C ALA A 15 -2.13 1.96 1.45
N PHE A 16 -1.53 2.88 2.20
CA PHE A 16 -2.25 3.97 2.85
C PHE A 16 -1.74 5.30 2.33
N ILE A 17 -2.66 6.16 1.86
CA ILE A 17 -2.32 7.53 1.46
C ILE A 17 -2.61 8.44 2.65
N ASP A 18 -1.59 9.14 3.15
CA ASP A 18 -1.77 10.10 4.23
C ASP A 18 -2.24 11.47 3.71
N ASP A 19 -2.41 12.42 4.60
CA ASP A 19 -2.96 13.74 4.27
C ASP A 19 -2.05 14.57 3.37
N GLU A 20 -0.79 14.19 3.26
CA GLU A 20 0.20 14.90 2.44
C GLU A 20 0.45 14.25 1.08
N GLY A 21 -0.22 13.13 0.81
CA GLY A 21 -0.05 12.42 -0.45
C GLY A 21 1.05 11.36 -0.41
N ASN A 22 1.58 11.05 0.76
CA ASN A 22 2.56 9.98 0.90
C ASN A 22 1.86 8.62 0.89
N ILE A 23 2.40 7.67 0.14
CA ILE A 23 1.89 6.32 0.07
C ILE A 23 2.75 5.44 0.97
N LYS A 24 2.16 4.87 2.01
CA LYS A 24 2.83 3.94 2.91
C LYS A 24 2.38 2.54 2.60
N PHE A 25 3.32 1.68 2.24
CA PHE A 25 3.03 0.28 1.90
C PHE A 25 3.23 -0.59 3.12
N VAL A 26 2.24 -1.45 3.39
CA VAL A 26 2.28 -2.36 4.52
C VAL A 26 1.97 -3.78 4.06
N ASP A 27 2.52 -4.76 4.78
CA ASP A 27 2.23 -6.16 4.50
C ASP A 27 0.91 -6.59 5.15
N MET A 28 0.54 -7.85 5.00
CA MET A 28 -0.72 -8.37 5.54
C MET A 28 -0.77 -8.33 7.07
N ALA A 29 0.38 -8.35 7.72
CA ALA A 29 0.46 -8.25 9.17
C ALA A 29 0.41 -6.80 9.67
N GLY A 30 0.41 -5.83 8.74
CA GLY A 30 0.32 -4.42 9.07
C GLY A 30 1.66 -3.72 9.26
N TYR A 31 2.75 -4.36 8.87
CA TYR A 31 4.07 -3.76 9.01
C TYR A 31 4.48 -2.94 7.79
N PHE A 32 4.93 -1.73 8.05
CA PHE A 32 5.45 -0.82 7.04
C PHE A 32 6.71 -1.41 6.39
N PHE A 33 6.78 -1.36 5.05
CA PHE A 33 7.97 -1.86 4.35
C PHE A 33 8.46 -0.92 3.24
N ASP A 34 7.67 0.04 2.78
CA ASP A 34 8.08 0.94 1.70
C ASP A 34 7.22 2.20 1.67
N GLU A 35 7.71 3.24 0.99
CA GLU A 35 7.00 4.51 0.88
C GLU A 35 7.32 5.20 -0.44
N LEU A 36 6.30 5.82 -1.02
CA LEU A 36 6.44 6.70 -2.18
C LEU A 36 5.70 8.00 -1.90
N SER A 37 6.17 9.09 -2.46
CA SER A 37 5.55 10.41 -2.26
C SER A 37 5.26 11.07 -3.59
N TYR A 38 4.08 11.66 -3.69
CA TYR A 38 3.66 12.45 -4.84
C TYR A 38 3.16 13.81 -4.37
N GLU A 39 2.95 14.71 -5.31
CA GLU A 39 2.61 16.11 -5.00
C GLU A 39 1.20 16.29 -4.43
N SER A 40 0.33 15.28 -4.53
CA SER A 40 -1.03 15.39 -4.01
C SER A 40 -1.61 14.01 -3.73
N ILE A 41 -2.68 14.00 -2.91
CA ILE A 41 -3.45 12.78 -2.64
C ILE A 41 -4.03 12.22 -3.94
N GLN A 42 -4.53 13.11 -4.81
CA GLN A 42 -5.10 12.70 -6.09
C GLN A 42 -4.07 12.00 -6.96
N LYS A 43 -2.86 12.53 -7.03
CA LYS A 43 -1.79 11.92 -7.83
C LYS A 43 -1.40 10.55 -7.26
N SER A 44 -1.29 10.45 -5.95
CA SER A 44 -0.97 9.17 -5.29
C SER A 44 -2.05 8.13 -5.57
N GLU A 45 -3.32 8.53 -5.52
CA GLU A 45 -4.43 7.62 -5.85
C GLU A 45 -4.36 7.15 -7.29
N GLU A 46 -4.12 8.07 -8.23
CA GLU A 46 -3.98 7.73 -9.66
C GLU A 46 -2.85 6.72 -9.88
N MET A 47 -1.72 6.93 -9.21
CA MET A 47 -0.57 6.05 -9.37
C MET A 47 -0.81 4.68 -8.77
N LEU A 48 -1.52 4.58 -7.65
CA LEU A 48 -1.90 3.30 -7.08
C LEU A 48 -2.81 2.52 -8.03
N VAL A 49 -3.82 3.16 -8.56
CA VAL A 49 -4.74 2.52 -9.51
C VAL A 49 -3.99 2.08 -10.76
N LYS A 50 -3.12 2.91 -11.30
CA LYS A 50 -2.30 2.57 -12.46
C LYS A 50 -1.45 1.32 -12.21
N ASN A 51 -0.99 1.15 -10.99
CA ASN A 51 -0.14 0.02 -10.61
C ASN A 51 -0.91 -1.18 -10.06
N GLY A 52 -2.22 -1.22 -10.28
CA GLY A 52 -3.03 -2.40 -9.98
C GLY A 52 -3.63 -2.45 -8.59
N PHE A 53 -3.53 -1.37 -7.83
CA PHE A 53 -4.17 -1.29 -6.52
C PHE A 53 -5.62 -0.87 -6.66
N ALA A 54 -6.46 -1.43 -5.80
CA ALA A 54 -7.88 -1.08 -5.71
C ALA A 54 -8.18 -0.51 -4.33
N ARG A 55 -9.14 0.39 -4.29
CA ARG A 55 -9.56 0.98 -3.01
C ARG A 55 -10.26 -0.08 -2.16
N ILE A 56 -9.96 -0.11 -0.87
CA ILE A 56 -10.61 -1.02 0.06
C ILE A 56 -12.08 -0.58 0.22
N ASP A 57 -12.97 -1.53 0.02
CA ASP A 57 -14.42 -1.33 0.12
C ASP A 57 -15.03 -2.24 1.18
N ASP A 58 -16.36 -2.21 1.30
CA ASP A 58 -17.06 -3.02 2.29
C ASP A 58 -16.91 -4.52 2.03
N ARG A 59 -16.78 -4.93 0.77
CA ARG A 59 -16.57 -6.34 0.42
C ARG A 59 -15.23 -6.84 0.94
N TYR A 60 -14.18 -6.03 0.75
CA TYR A 60 -12.87 -6.35 1.28
C TYR A 60 -12.91 -6.50 2.80
N LYS A 61 -13.56 -5.56 3.48
CA LYS A 61 -13.65 -5.55 4.95
C LYS A 61 -14.37 -6.77 5.51
N LYS A 62 -15.37 -7.29 4.79
CA LYS A 62 -16.09 -8.49 5.21
C LYS A 62 -15.21 -9.72 5.18
N VAL A 63 -14.26 -9.79 4.25
CA VAL A 63 -13.39 -10.96 4.08
C VAL A 63 -12.14 -10.85 4.95
N PHE A 64 -11.51 -9.68 4.96
CA PHE A 64 -10.19 -9.49 5.58
C PHE A 64 -10.22 -8.62 6.83
N GLY A 65 -11.34 -7.99 7.14
CA GLY A 65 -11.44 -7.04 8.24
C GLY A 65 -10.94 -5.65 7.84
N GLU A 66 -11.00 -4.72 8.77
CA GLU A 66 -10.50 -3.38 8.54
C GLU A 66 -8.99 -3.32 8.76
N PRO A 67 -8.26 -2.54 7.93
CA PRO A 67 -6.85 -2.30 8.19
C PRO A 67 -6.67 -1.63 9.54
N GLY A 68 -5.72 -2.12 10.30
CA GLY A 68 -5.42 -1.55 11.60
C GLY A 68 -4.35 -0.48 11.53
N GLU A 69 -3.77 -0.19 12.67
CA GLU A 69 -2.69 0.77 12.79
C GLU A 69 -1.44 0.26 12.08
N ILE A 70 -0.73 1.16 11.39
CA ILE A 70 0.53 0.80 10.73
C ILE A 70 1.59 0.55 11.79
N LYS A 71 2.25 -0.60 11.72
CA LYS A 71 3.30 -1.00 12.64
C LYS A 71 4.67 -0.78 12.01
N PHE A 72 5.62 -0.34 12.83
CA PHE A 72 7.00 -0.15 12.37
C PHE A 72 7.90 -1.18 13.04
N GLN A 73 8.76 -1.81 12.25
CA GLN A 73 9.72 -2.78 12.74
C GLN A 73 11.00 -2.09 13.20
N SER A 74 11.62 -2.61 14.27
CA SER A 74 12.92 -2.11 14.71
C SER A 74 14.03 -2.48 13.72
N HIS A 75 13.82 -3.53 12.93
CA HIS A 75 14.72 -3.94 11.86
C HIS A 75 13.92 -3.98 10.56
N PRO A 76 13.79 -2.83 9.85
CA PRO A 76 12.98 -2.78 8.64
C PRO A 76 13.51 -3.72 7.57
N SER A 77 12.58 -4.28 6.80
CA SER A 77 12.91 -5.10 5.64
C SER A 77 13.79 -4.31 4.68
N GLN A 78 14.76 -4.99 4.07
CA GLN A 78 15.62 -4.41 3.07
C GLN A 78 14.93 -4.28 1.70
N HIS A 79 13.74 -4.86 1.55
CA HIS A 79 13.07 -4.88 0.26
C HIS A 79 12.20 -3.65 0.04
N ARG A 80 12.71 -2.75 -0.78
CA ARG A 80 11.95 -1.60 -1.26
C ARG A 80 11.33 -1.95 -2.59
N VAL A 81 10.23 -2.70 -2.52
CA VAL A 81 9.60 -3.32 -3.68
C VAL A 81 9.10 -2.27 -4.68
N TYR A 82 8.50 -1.21 -4.17
CA TYR A 82 7.89 -0.20 -5.02
C TYR A 82 8.78 1.00 -5.26
N SER A 83 9.45 1.50 -4.23
CA SER A 83 10.30 2.69 -4.36
C SER A 83 11.56 2.44 -5.18
N SER A 84 11.98 1.18 -5.33
CA SER A 84 13.11 0.82 -6.18
C SER A 84 12.77 0.94 -7.67
N GLY A 85 11.48 0.99 -8.01
CA GLY A 85 11.03 1.01 -9.40
C GLY A 85 10.90 -0.37 -10.04
N GLU A 86 11.27 -1.42 -9.33
CA GLU A 86 11.24 -2.77 -9.89
C GLU A 86 9.81 -3.26 -10.18
N TYR A 87 8.87 -2.93 -9.29
CA TYR A 87 7.47 -3.32 -9.44
C TYR A 87 6.52 -2.12 -9.48
N TRP A 88 7.05 -0.97 -9.89
CA TRP A 88 6.27 0.26 -9.91
C TRP A 88 6.50 1.00 -11.22
N SER A 89 5.38 1.35 -11.89
CA SER A 89 5.42 2.12 -13.14
C SER A 89 4.96 3.55 -12.92
N GLU A 90 5.79 4.49 -13.32
CA GLU A 90 5.41 5.91 -13.31
C GLU A 90 4.54 6.23 -14.56
#